data_6cf2a79634367bb51831462a6b17d510
#
_entry.id   6cf2a79634367bb51831462a6b17d510
#
_cell.length_a   1.000
_cell.length_b   1.000
_cell.length_c   1.000
_cell.angle_alpha   90.00
_cell.angle_beta   90.00
_cell.angle_gamma   90.00
#
_symmetry.space_group_name_H-M   'P 1'
#
loop_
_entity.id
_entity.type
_entity.pdbx_description
1 polymer ?
#
loop_
_entity_poly.entity_id
_entity_poly.type
_entity_poly.pdbx_seq_one_letter_code
_entity_poly.pdbx_strand_id
1 'polypeptide(L)'
;MNQIKKQGIVILLFFPLFSFSCDICGNYMGLTPYDNKNIVSFLHRYRVYNGYRNHQSHSQFFPTGAYKVNHNSLSDSLSLSKEYSSKDFESFKIFELRLKYFVANRMELNIFLPIMNNKSRNNEAEFNSTGIGDFSFFVGYHVIKPNLEKKTKHKLILNVGIKLPTGNYMVHDSNINRIPFEMQLGSGSIDGLFGLNYLWIKKNIGINANANLKLNGKNSFNEQLASSTTNFISIFYKVPIKKVYLYPAVNINYEYTKGLYTHKVLDKVTGINSLLIGPGFEMYYKQVSFNASCQLTVRENRFENQLKNTGRLTFGVNYNFECKRTKN
;
A
#
# COMPACT_ATOMS: atom_id res chain seq x y z
N MET A 1 -48.95 24.88 10.08
CA MET A 1 -48.66 23.82 9.09
C MET A 1 -47.13 23.65 9.01
N ASN A 2 -46.63 22.66 9.74
CA ASN A 2 -45.20 22.50 10.05
C ASN A 2 -44.48 21.80 8.91
N GLN A 3 -43.48 22.45 8.34
CA GLN A 3 -42.54 21.83 7.45
C GLN A 3 -41.43 21.13 8.28
N ILE A 4 -41.47 19.81 8.35
CA ILE A 4 -40.45 18.98 8.94
C ILE A 4 -39.26 18.92 7.97
N LYS A 5 -38.15 19.59 8.34
CA LYS A 5 -36.86 19.45 7.68
C LYS A 5 -36.37 18.02 7.87
N LYS A 6 -36.35 17.21 6.81
CA LYS A 6 -35.66 15.94 6.75
C LYS A 6 -34.16 16.20 6.82
N GLN A 7 -33.58 16.12 7.98
CA GLN A 7 -32.14 15.94 8.16
C GLN A 7 -31.84 14.47 7.87
N GLY A 8 -31.21 14.22 6.73
CA GLY A 8 -30.69 12.90 6.39
C GLY A 8 -29.53 12.56 7.33
N ILE A 9 -29.78 11.71 8.28
CA ILE A 9 -28.74 11.06 9.10
C ILE A 9 -27.99 10.11 8.18
N VAL A 10 -26.76 10.48 7.80
CA VAL A 10 -25.82 9.56 7.17
C VAL A 10 -25.32 8.64 8.29
N ILE A 11 -25.97 7.51 8.45
CA ILE A 11 -25.48 6.42 9.29
C ILE A 11 -24.24 5.88 8.57
N LEU A 12 -23.07 6.28 9.08
CA LEU A 12 -21.79 5.67 8.72
C LEU A 12 -21.80 4.26 9.33
N LEU A 13 -22.25 3.29 8.55
CA LEU A 13 -22.14 1.86 8.89
C LEU A 13 -20.65 1.52 9.00
N PHE A 14 -20.13 1.61 10.22
CA PHE A 14 -18.88 0.95 10.61
C PHE A 14 -19.13 -0.56 10.59
N PHE A 15 -19.04 -1.16 9.41
CA PHE A 15 -18.81 -2.59 9.33
C PHE A 15 -17.43 -2.88 9.92
N PRO A 16 -17.31 -3.80 10.87
CA PRO A 16 -16.02 -4.34 11.25
C PRO A 16 -15.55 -5.23 10.08
N LEU A 17 -14.91 -4.61 9.09
CA LEU A 17 -14.27 -5.32 8.00
C LEU A 17 -13.05 -6.02 8.58
N PHE A 18 -13.14 -7.30 8.71
CA PHE A 18 -11.98 -8.17 8.96
C PHE A 18 -10.98 -7.95 7.83
N SER A 19 -9.83 -7.43 8.17
CA SER A 19 -8.87 -6.85 7.24
C SER A 19 -7.59 -7.66 7.17
N PHE A 20 -6.97 -7.70 6.00
CA PHE A 20 -5.87 -8.59 5.66
C PHE A 20 -4.90 -7.89 4.69
N SER A 21 -3.59 -7.87 4.91
CA SER A 21 -2.64 -7.07 4.16
C SER A 21 -1.50 -7.83 3.49
N CYS A 22 -1.08 -7.35 2.38
CA CYS A 22 0.26 -7.37 1.80
C CYS A 22 0.48 -6.03 1.12
N ASP A 23 1.72 -5.69 0.79
CA ASP A 23 2.05 -4.40 0.18
C ASP A 23 1.25 -4.20 -1.11
N ILE A 24 0.06 -3.63 -0.97
CA ILE A 24 -0.81 -3.36 -2.10
C ILE A 24 -0.42 -2.01 -2.62
N CYS A 25 -0.17 -1.99 -3.91
CA CYS A 25 -0.17 -0.78 -4.69
C CYS A 25 -1.32 0.10 -4.24
N GLY A 26 -1.03 1.09 -3.44
CA GLY A 26 -2.06 2.04 -3.06
C GLY A 26 -2.58 2.67 -4.36
N ASN A 27 -3.87 2.54 -4.64
CA ASN A 27 -4.55 3.19 -5.78
C ASN A 27 -4.48 4.72 -5.73
N TYR A 28 -3.61 5.24 -4.87
CA TYR A 28 -3.43 6.67 -4.69
C TYR A 28 -2.57 7.22 -5.84
N MET A 29 -3.22 7.90 -6.75
CA MET A 29 -2.61 8.58 -7.89
C MET A 29 -2.43 10.09 -7.62
N GLY A 30 -2.27 10.50 -6.37
CA GLY A 30 -2.30 11.89 -5.97
C GLY A 30 -3.74 12.42 -5.74
N LEU A 31 -3.87 13.64 -5.21
CA LEU A 31 -5.16 14.26 -4.88
C LEU A 31 -6.01 14.54 -6.13
N THR A 32 -5.43 14.48 -7.31
CA THR A 32 -6.07 14.74 -8.61
C THR A 32 -7.32 15.64 -8.49
N PRO A 33 -7.14 16.93 -8.19
CA PRO A 33 -8.26 17.86 -7.99
C PRO A 33 -9.01 18.14 -9.30
N TYR A 34 -8.42 17.71 -10.43
CA TYR A 34 -8.97 17.86 -11.75
C TYR A 34 -9.76 16.62 -12.16
N ASP A 35 -10.96 16.82 -12.67
CA ASP A 35 -11.76 15.75 -13.23
C ASP A 35 -11.33 15.46 -14.68
N ASN A 36 -11.42 14.18 -15.08
CA ASN A 36 -11.17 13.71 -16.45
C ASN A 36 -9.79 14.01 -17.07
N LYS A 37 -8.73 14.15 -16.28
CA LYS A 37 -7.36 14.21 -16.80
C LYS A 37 -6.72 12.84 -16.81
N ASN A 38 -6.12 12.52 -17.94
CA ASN A 38 -5.23 11.36 -18.05
C ASN A 38 -3.91 11.68 -17.35
N ILE A 39 -3.28 10.67 -16.77
CA ILE A 39 -2.08 10.85 -15.96
C ILE A 39 -1.08 9.75 -16.30
N VAL A 40 0.14 10.13 -16.57
CA VAL A 40 1.30 9.25 -16.50
C VAL A 40 2.07 9.63 -15.25
N SER A 41 2.37 8.65 -14.43
CA SER A 41 3.06 8.87 -13.16
C SER A 41 4.26 7.96 -13.02
N PHE A 42 5.28 8.49 -12.39
CA PHE A 42 6.40 7.76 -11.87
C PHE A 42 6.41 7.90 -10.35
N LEU A 43 6.33 6.78 -9.64
CA LEU A 43 6.31 6.75 -8.19
C LEU A 43 7.50 5.94 -7.67
N HIS A 44 8.21 6.50 -6.71
CA HIS A 44 9.21 5.78 -5.92
C HIS A 44 8.69 5.61 -4.49
N ARG A 45 8.77 4.38 -3.99
CA ARG A 45 8.40 4.02 -2.62
C ARG A 45 9.55 3.27 -1.98
N TYR A 46 9.92 3.71 -0.78
CA TYR A 46 10.94 3.09 0.02
C TYR A 46 10.40 2.75 1.39
N ARG A 47 10.54 1.50 1.78
CA ARG A 47 10.09 0.96 3.05
C ARG A 47 11.23 0.23 3.73
N VAL A 48 11.37 0.43 5.03
CA VAL A 48 12.44 -0.17 5.84
C VAL A 48 11.84 -0.83 7.06
N TYR A 49 12.33 -2.04 7.32
CA TYR A 49 12.13 -2.77 8.55
C TYR A 49 13.48 -2.95 9.20
N ASN A 50 13.61 -2.55 10.46
CA ASN A 50 14.85 -2.61 11.19
C ASN A 50 14.63 -2.80 12.68
N GLY A 51 15.47 -3.61 13.31
CA GLY A 51 15.37 -3.94 14.73
C GLY A 51 14.18 -4.82 15.06
N TYR A 52 14.33 -5.60 16.10
CA TYR A 52 13.28 -6.48 16.60
C TYR A 52 12.45 -5.77 17.68
N ARG A 53 11.23 -6.22 17.86
CA ARG A 53 10.38 -5.71 18.92
C ARG A 53 10.98 -6.14 20.26
N ASN A 54 11.38 -5.17 21.10
CA ASN A 54 11.96 -5.47 22.40
C ASN A 54 10.96 -6.23 23.27
N HIS A 55 11.36 -7.43 23.69
CA HIS A 55 10.72 -8.20 24.74
C HIS A 55 10.91 -7.61 26.14
N GLN A 56 11.67 -6.53 26.27
CA GLN A 56 12.09 -5.99 27.56
C GLN A 56 10.98 -5.47 28.46
N SER A 57 9.74 -5.40 28.02
CA SER A 57 8.68 -4.86 28.87
C SER A 57 7.95 -5.88 29.73
N HIS A 58 8.11 -7.20 29.52
CA HIS A 58 7.25 -8.17 30.23
C HIS A 58 7.87 -9.49 30.70
N SER A 59 9.15 -9.76 30.55
CA SER A 59 9.76 -10.90 31.26
C SER A 59 11.21 -10.66 31.63
N GLN A 60 11.47 -10.67 32.92
CA GLN A 60 12.82 -10.69 33.51
C GLN A 60 13.52 -12.06 33.32
N PHE A 61 12.90 -12.99 32.60
CA PHE A 61 13.36 -14.38 32.49
C PHE A 61 14.03 -14.74 31.17
N PHE A 62 14.00 -13.85 30.16
CA PHE A 62 14.67 -14.14 28.88
C PHE A 62 15.84 -13.18 28.68
N PRO A 63 17.04 -13.72 28.36
CA PRO A 63 18.17 -12.87 27.99
C PRO A 63 17.80 -12.01 26.77
N THR A 64 18.41 -10.84 26.69
CA THR A 64 18.28 -9.88 25.60
C THR A 64 18.74 -10.50 24.28
N GLY A 65 17.84 -11.16 23.60
CA GLY A 65 18.02 -11.78 22.29
C GLY A 65 16.70 -12.43 21.92
N ALA A 66 16.07 -11.98 20.86
CA ALA A 66 14.87 -12.61 20.36
C ALA A 66 15.25 -13.86 19.58
N TYR A 67 14.44 -14.91 19.66
CA TYR A 67 14.69 -16.16 18.94
C TYR A 67 13.90 -16.17 17.63
N LYS A 68 14.57 -16.41 16.53
CA LYS A 68 13.93 -16.69 15.25
C LYS A 68 13.69 -18.19 15.15
N VAL A 69 12.44 -18.62 15.20
CA VAL A 69 12.10 -20.01 14.92
C VAL A 69 12.24 -20.21 13.41
N ASN A 70 13.27 -20.96 13.02
CA ASN A 70 13.43 -21.35 11.64
C ASN A 70 12.43 -22.47 11.34
N HIS A 71 11.35 -22.19 10.62
CA HIS A 71 10.29 -23.16 10.33
C HIS A 71 10.70 -24.31 9.39
N ASN A 72 11.97 -24.41 9.00
CA ASN A 72 12.42 -25.46 8.10
C ASN A 72 12.90 -26.74 8.79
N SER A 73 12.81 -26.86 10.12
CA SER A 73 13.20 -28.10 10.79
C SER A 73 12.20 -28.47 11.90
N LEU A 74 11.30 -29.38 11.58
CA LEU A 74 10.50 -30.14 12.56
C LEU A 74 11.35 -31.16 13.35
N SER A 75 12.67 -31.11 13.27
CA SER A 75 13.55 -32.13 13.83
C SER A 75 14.59 -31.68 14.85
N ASP A 76 14.70 -30.39 15.17
CA ASP A 76 15.68 -29.94 16.16
C ASP A 76 15.03 -29.25 17.36
N SER A 77 14.65 -30.07 18.32
CA SER A 77 14.12 -29.62 19.63
C SER A 77 15.19 -29.07 20.58
N LEU A 78 16.39 -28.77 20.11
CA LEU A 78 17.51 -28.35 20.97
C LEU A 78 18.53 -27.39 20.31
N SER A 79 18.19 -26.64 19.27
CA SER A 79 19.08 -25.58 18.82
C SER A 79 18.84 -24.29 19.60
N LEU A 80 19.64 -24.12 20.60
CA LEU A 80 19.79 -22.90 21.41
C LEU A 80 19.93 -21.67 20.51
N SER A 81 19.00 -20.73 20.72
CA SER A 81 19.13 -19.28 20.51
C SER A 81 20.04 -18.79 19.39
N LYS A 82 19.48 -18.64 18.19
CA LYS A 82 20.07 -17.74 17.21
C LYS A 82 19.87 -16.30 17.70
N GLU A 83 20.97 -15.68 18.05
CA GLU A 83 21.00 -14.30 18.50
C GLU A 83 20.58 -13.36 17.36
N TYR A 84 19.56 -12.56 17.54
CA TYR A 84 19.15 -11.56 16.56
C TYR A 84 20.13 -10.40 16.53
N SER A 85 20.70 -10.11 15.38
CA SER A 85 21.63 -9.01 15.24
C SER A 85 20.92 -7.66 15.12
N SER A 86 21.48 -6.65 15.75
CA SER A 86 21.08 -5.27 15.48
C SER A 86 21.33 -4.81 14.04
N LYS A 87 22.03 -5.63 13.25
CA LYS A 87 22.35 -5.40 11.85
C LYS A 87 21.30 -5.99 10.90
N ASP A 88 20.33 -6.76 11.42
CA ASP A 88 19.26 -7.33 10.61
C ASP A 88 18.32 -6.25 10.10
N PHE A 89 18.02 -6.29 8.81
CA PHE A 89 17.11 -5.35 8.18
C PHE A 89 16.42 -5.95 6.95
N GLU A 90 15.29 -5.37 6.60
CA GLU A 90 14.64 -5.58 5.32
C GLU A 90 14.33 -4.22 4.69
N SER A 91 14.57 -4.10 3.40
CA SER A 91 14.25 -2.89 2.66
C SER A 91 13.60 -3.23 1.32
N PHE A 92 12.56 -2.49 1.01
CA PHE A 92 11.77 -2.63 -0.21
C PHE A 92 11.78 -1.29 -0.95
N LYS A 93 12.38 -1.28 -2.13
CA LYS A 93 12.38 -0.14 -3.05
C LYS A 93 11.52 -0.50 -4.24
N ILE A 94 10.48 0.28 -4.47
CA ILE A 94 9.56 0.06 -5.58
C ILE A 94 9.54 1.33 -6.43
N PHE A 95 9.90 1.18 -7.70
CA PHE A 95 9.71 2.17 -8.74
C PHE A 95 8.50 1.74 -9.55
N GLU A 96 7.46 2.55 -9.61
CA GLU A 96 6.21 2.17 -10.24
C GLU A 96 5.84 3.17 -11.33
N LEU A 97 5.74 2.66 -12.55
CA LEU A 97 5.14 3.39 -13.66
C LEU A 97 3.63 3.21 -13.62
N ARG A 98 2.90 4.30 -13.65
CA ARG A 98 1.44 4.32 -13.58
C ARG A 98 0.84 5.06 -14.75
N LEU A 99 -0.23 4.52 -15.30
CA LEU A 99 -1.05 5.16 -16.30
C LEU A 99 -2.49 5.21 -15.81
N LYS A 100 -3.09 6.39 -15.86
CA LYS A 100 -4.51 6.59 -15.70
C LYS A 100 -5.07 7.15 -17.01
N TYR A 101 -6.04 6.48 -17.58
CA TYR A 101 -6.66 6.86 -18.83
C TYR A 101 -8.19 6.83 -18.73
N PHE A 102 -8.84 7.93 -19.11
CA PHE A 102 -10.30 8.01 -19.15
C PHE A 102 -10.84 7.41 -20.44
N VAL A 103 -11.31 6.18 -20.38
CA VAL A 103 -11.94 5.49 -21.52
C VAL A 103 -13.34 6.03 -21.79
N ALA A 104 -14.05 6.48 -20.76
CA ALA A 104 -15.36 7.10 -20.86
C ALA A 104 -15.50 8.26 -19.84
N ASN A 105 -16.58 9.03 -19.93
CA ASN A 105 -16.81 10.18 -19.04
C ASN A 105 -16.83 9.80 -17.53
N ARG A 106 -17.22 8.58 -17.20
CA ARG A 106 -17.28 8.04 -15.83
C ARG A 106 -16.40 6.83 -15.61
N MET A 107 -15.61 6.44 -16.60
CA MET A 107 -14.78 5.24 -16.51
C MET A 107 -13.33 5.57 -16.78
N GLU A 108 -12.48 5.16 -15.86
CA GLU A 108 -11.02 5.26 -15.97
C GLU A 108 -10.37 3.89 -15.93
N LEU A 109 -9.32 3.71 -16.71
CA LEU A 109 -8.41 2.57 -16.65
C LEU A 109 -7.15 3.02 -15.93
N ASN A 110 -6.74 2.27 -14.92
CA ASN A 110 -5.51 2.49 -14.19
C ASN A 110 -4.61 1.28 -14.37
N ILE A 111 -3.37 1.51 -14.75
CA ILE A 111 -2.35 0.49 -15.02
C ILE A 111 -1.15 0.77 -14.13
N PHE A 112 -0.57 -0.28 -13.53
CA PHE A 112 0.57 -0.20 -12.63
C PHE A 112 1.62 -1.25 -13.02
N LEU A 113 2.85 -0.79 -13.25
CA LEU A 113 4.00 -1.63 -13.55
C LEU A 113 5.10 -1.34 -12.53
N PRO A 114 5.28 -2.19 -11.51
CA PRO A 114 6.30 -2.01 -10.51
C PRO A 114 7.64 -2.62 -10.96
N ILE A 115 8.72 -1.92 -10.66
CA ILE A 115 10.09 -2.41 -10.68
C ILE A 115 10.54 -2.44 -9.23
N MET A 116 10.96 -3.59 -8.75
CA MET A 116 11.24 -3.84 -7.34
C MET A 116 12.73 -4.08 -7.12
N ASN A 117 13.23 -3.61 -5.97
CA ASN A 117 14.52 -3.99 -5.43
C ASN A 117 14.33 -4.27 -3.95
N ASN A 118 14.32 -5.55 -3.60
CA ASN A 118 14.14 -6.04 -2.24
C ASN A 118 15.48 -6.51 -1.69
N LYS A 119 15.82 -6.07 -0.49
CA LYS A 119 17.03 -6.50 0.22
C LYS A 119 16.68 -6.91 1.63
N SER A 120 17.22 -8.03 2.05
CA SER A 120 17.14 -8.52 3.42
C SER A 120 18.50 -8.95 3.90
N ARG A 121 18.85 -8.60 5.12
CA ARG A 121 19.99 -9.13 5.85
C ARG A 121 19.48 -9.77 7.12
N ASN A 122 19.86 -11.00 7.32
CA ASN A 122 19.67 -11.78 8.51
C ASN A 122 21.02 -12.37 8.87
N ASN A 123 21.40 -12.46 10.13
CA ASN A 123 22.73 -12.85 10.62
C ASN A 123 23.52 -13.86 9.77
N GLU A 124 22.82 -14.74 9.05
CA GLU A 124 23.43 -15.83 8.27
C GLU A 124 23.29 -15.68 6.75
N ALA A 125 22.35 -14.83 6.29
CA ALA A 125 22.06 -14.72 4.88
C ALA A 125 21.74 -13.28 4.47
N GLU A 126 22.22 -12.91 3.30
CA GLU A 126 21.84 -11.67 2.63
C GLU A 126 21.08 -12.05 1.34
N PHE A 127 19.87 -11.54 1.22
CA PHE A 127 19.02 -11.74 0.04
C PHE A 127 18.87 -10.42 -0.70
N ASN A 128 18.98 -10.50 -2.02
CA ASN A 128 18.74 -9.36 -2.90
C ASN A 128 17.96 -9.85 -4.12
N SER A 129 16.82 -9.22 -4.40
CA SER A 129 16.06 -9.48 -5.61
C SER A 129 15.73 -8.18 -6.32
N THR A 130 16.01 -8.11 -7.61
CA THR A 130 15.74 -6.93 -8.44
C THR A 130 15.11 -7.35 -9.75
N GLY A 131 14.02 -6.68 -10.13
CA GLY A 131 13.34 -6.95 -11.39
C GLY A 131 11.93 -6.38 -11.45
N ILE A 132 11.21 -6.76 -12.49
CA ILE A 132 9.81 -6.40 -12.69
C ILE A 132 8.94 -7.21 -11.72
N GLY A 133 8.01 -6.52 -11.06
CA GLY A 133 7.02 -7.14 -10.19
C GLY A 133 5.73 -7.51 -10.92
N ASP A 134 4.70 -7.81 -10.14
CA ASP A 134 3.39 -8.19 -10.67
C ASP A 134 2.64 -7.00 -11.26
N PHE A 135 2.29 -7.11 -12.53
CA PHE A 135 1.49 -6.12 -13.23
C PHE A 135 0.06 -6.07 -12.71
N SER A 136 -0.49 -4.87 -12.54
CA SER A 136 -1.85 -4.69 -12.07
C SER A 136 -2.62 -3.69 -12.93
N PHE A 137 -3.91 -3.91 -13.08
CA PHE A 137 -4.80 -2.93 -13.69
C PHE A 137 -6.17 -2.90 -13.02
N PHE A 138 -6.80 -1.73 -13.05
CA PHE A 138 -8.11 -1.46 -12.46
C PHE A 138 -8.98 -0.70 -13.44
N VAL A 139 -10.26 -0.99 -13.42
CA VAL A 139 -11.29 -0.13 -14.00
C VAL A 139 -11.94 0.62 -12.85
N GLY A 140 -11.92 1.94 -12.93
CA GLY A 140 -12.56 2.83 -11.97
C GLY A 140 -13.85 3.40 -12.54
N TYR A 141 -14.93 3.32 -11.77
CA TYR A 141 -16.21 3.94 -12.11
C TYR A 141 -16.51 5.11 -11.17
N HIS A 142 -16.71 6.30 -11.74
CA HIS A 142 -17.02 7.52 -11.00
C HIS A 142 -18.52 7.54 -10.65
N VAL A 143 -18.85 7.03 -9.45
CA VAL A 143 -20.22 7.04 -8.91
C VAL A 143 -20.67 8.47 -8.66
N ILE A 144 -19.80 9.28 -8.02
CA ILE A 144 -20.03 10.71 -7.79
C ILE A 144 -18.90 11.48 -8.47
N LYS A 145 -19.27 12.42 -9.35
CA LYS A 145 -18.34 13.37 -9.94
C LYS A 145 -18.40 14.71 -9.20
N PRO A 146 -17.25 15.40 -9.06
CA PRO A 146 -17.23 16.70 -8.42
C PRO A 146 -17.99 17.71 -9.27
N ASN A 147 -18.96 18.38 -8.69
CA ASN A 147 -19.53 19.58 -9.29
C ASN A 147 -18.59 20.75 -8.99
N LEU A 148 -17.95 21.30 -10.04
CA LEU A 148 -16.95 22.35 -9.93
C LEU A 148 -17.52 23.70 -9.48
N GLU A 149 -18.83 23.93 -9.69
CA GLU A 149 -19.54 25.17 -9.33
C GLU A 149 -19.89 25.21 -7.83
N LYS A 150 -20.02 24.05 -7.20
CA LYS A 150 -20.38 23.96 -5.78
C LYS A 150 -19.20 24.29 -4.87
N LYS A 151 -19.46 25.00 -3.77
CA LYS A 151 -18.48 25.28 -2.71
C LYS A 151 -17.95 24.01 -2.04
N THR A 152 -18.75 22.94 -2.01
CA THR A 152 -18.37 21.62 -1.50
C THR A 152 -18.38 20.64 -2.66
N LYS A 153 -17.27 19.94 -2.84
CA LYS A 153 -17.06 18.97 -3.92
C LYS A 153 -16.91 17.58 -3.35
N HIS A 154 -17.56 16.62 -3.98
CA HIS A 154 -17.49 15.21 -3.64
C HIS A 154 -17.11 14.43 -4.89
N LYS A 155 -16.21 13.47 -4.74
CA LYS A 155 -15.89 12.48 -5.76
C LYS A 155 -15.86 11.11 -5.12
N LEU A 156 -16.53 10.14 -5.73
CA LEU A 156 -16.53 8.74 -5.29
C LEU A 156 -16.24 7.85 -6.49
N ILE A 157 -15.20 7.04 -6.38
CA ILE A 157 -14.79 6.08 -7.40
C ILE A 157 -14.79 4.69 -6.79
N LEU A 158 -15.42 3.75 -7.48
CA LEU A 158 -15.30 2.32 -7.23
C LEU A 158 -14.30 1.74 -8.23
N ASN A 159 -13.34 0.98 -7.74
CA ASN A 159 -12.31 0.34 -8.55
C ASN A 159 -12.42 -1.18 -8.44
N VAL A 160 -12.36 -1.86 -9.57
CA VAL A 160 -12.26 -3.31 -9.65
C VAL A 160 -11.13 -3.66 -10.61
N GLY A 161 -10.29 -4.58 -10.23
CA GLY A 161 -9.13 -4.92 -11.02
C GLY A 161 -8.56 -6.29 -10.71
N ILE A 162 -7.49 -6.59 -11.41
CA ILE A 162 -6.71 -7.82 -11.21
C ILE A 162 -5.21 -7.52 -11.21
N LYS A 163 -4.47 -8.35 -10.50
CA LYS A 163 -3.02 -8.42 -10.54
C LYS A 163 -2.63 -9.72 -11.22
N LEU A 164 -1.72 -9.64 -12.18
CA LEU A 164 -1.20 -10.77 -12.94
C LEU A 164 0.17 -11.18 -12.41
N PRO A 165 0.50 -12.49 -12.37
CA PRO A 165 1.76 -13.01 -11.84
C PRO A 165 2.90 -12.84 -12.87
N THR A 166 3.25 -11.61 -13.19
CA THR A 166 4.32 -11.29 -14.16
C THR A 166 5.69 -11.16 -13.51
N GLY A 167 5.73 -10.94 -12.19
CA GLY A 167 6.96 -10.90 -11.41
C GLY A 167 7.53 -12.30 -11.19
N ASN A 168 8.87 -12.37 -11.13
CA ASN A 168 9.50 -13.63 -10.82
C ASN A 168 9.26 -14.02 -9.35
N TYR A 169 8.63 -15.17 -9.14
CA TYR A 169 8.37 -15.76 -7.81
C TYR A 169 9.22 -17.00 -7.52
N MET A 170 10.22 -17.25 -8.37
CA MET A 170 11.19 -18.36 -8.26
C MET A 170 12.63 -17.83 -8.18
N VAL A 171 12.83 -16.67 -7.55
CA VAL A 171 14.18 -16.15 -7.31
C VAL A 171 14.87 -17.02 -6.28
N HIS A 172 16.14 -17.41 -6.58
CA HIS A 172 16.98 -18.25 -5.75
C HIS A 172 18.19 -17.45 -5.24
N ASP A 173 18.73 -17.88 -4.14
CA ASP A 173 20.01 -17.39 -3.63
C ASP A 173 21.21 -18.05 -4.36
N SER A 174 22.44 -17.70 -3.95
CA SER A 174 23.67 -18.29 -4.50
C SER A 174 23.79 -19.80 -4.25
N ASN A 175 23.07 -20.35 -3.29
CA ASN A 175 23.05 -21.76 -2.93
C ASN A 175 21.89 -22.53 -3.56
N ILE A 176 21.23 -21.94 -4.57
CA ILE A 176 20.09 -22.50 -5.30
C ILE A 176 18.85 -22.73 -4.40
N ASN A 177 18.79 -22.12 -3.22
CA ASN A 177 17.60 -22.13 -2.38
C ASN A 177 16.66 -21.02 -2.80
N ARG A 178 15.36 -21.33 -2.89
CA ARG A 178 14.36 -20.30 -3.15
C ARG A 178 14.34 -19.31 -1.98
N ILE A 179 14.50 -18.03 -2.28
CA ILE A 179 14.44 -16.97 -1.24
C ILE A 179 13.03 -16.87 -0.63
N PRO A 180 12.89 -16.31 0.59
CA PRO A 180 11.60 -16.16 1.24
C PRO A 180 10.55 -15.48 0.36
N PHE A 181 9.28 -15.85 0.53
CA PHE A 181 8.16 -15.36 -0.26
C PHE A 181 8.09 -13.82 -0.29
N GLU A 182 8.35 -13.17 0.84
CA GLU A 182 8.30 -11.72 1.01
C GLU A 182 9.38 -10.99 0.19
N MET A 183 10.47 -11.70 -0.14
CA MET A 183 11.59 -11.18 -0.93
C MET A 183 11.43 -11.45 -2.43
N GLN A 184 10.45 -12.24 -2.84
CA GLN A 184 10.17 -12.52 -4.25
C GLN A 184 9.66 -11.24 -4.95
N LEU A 185 9.84 -11.18 -6.28
CA LEU A 185 9.39 -10.06 -7.11
C LEU A 185 7.90 -10.17 -7.47
N GLY A 186 7.34 -11.36 -7.41
CA GLY A 186 5.95 -11.65 -7.67
C GLY A 186 5.39 -12.69 -6.71
N SER A 187 4.06 -12.79 -6.66
CA SER A 187 3.37 -13.78 -5.83
C SER A 187 3.17 -15.13 -6.53
N GLY A 188 3.30 -15.17 -7.87
CA GLY A 188 2.97 -16.34 -8.67
C GLY A 188 1.47 -16.63 -8.76
N SER A 189 0.61 -15.71 -8.32
CA SER A 189 -0.84 -15.88 -8.29
C SER A 189 -1.58 -14.73 -8.98
N ILE A 190 -2.77 -15.03 -9.52
CA ILE A 190 -3.71 -14.01 -9.97
C ILE A 190 -4.49 -13.54 -8.74
N ASP A 191 -4.55 -12.22 -8.51
CA ASP A 191 -5.23 -11.63 -7.37
C ASP A 191 -6.35 -10.69 -7.83
N GLY A 192 -7.50 -10.75 -7.14
CA GLY A 192 -8.60 -9.80 -7.30
C GLY A 192 -8.35 -8.53 -6.49
N LEU A 193 -8.62 -7.38 -7.10
CA LEU A 193 -8.36 -6.07 -6.52
C LEU A 193 -9.66 -5.25 -6.48
N PHE A 194 -10.00 -4.71 -5.32
CA PHE A 194 -11.17 -3.88 -5.11
C PHE A 194 -10.76 -2.61 -4.39
N GLY A 195 -11.30 -1.49 -4.81
CA GLY A 195 -10.96 -0.19 -4.21
C GLY A 195 -12.13 0.76 -4.17
N LEU A 196 -12.14 1.59 -3.15
CA LEU A 196 -13.04 2.72 -3.01
C LEU A 196 -12.18 3.96 -2.76
N ASN A 197 -12.38 4.99 -3.57
CA ASN A 197 -11.74 6.28 -3.38
C ASN A 197 -12.79 7.34 -3.18
N TYR A 198 -12.71 8.06 -2.07
CA TYR A 198 -13.60 9.17 -1.75
C TYR A 198 -12.79 10.45 -1.52
N LEU A 199 -13.10 11.49 -2.27
CA LEU A 199 -12.52 12.81 -2.12
C LEU A 199 -13.62 13.81 -1.74
N TRP A 200 -13.38 14.53 -0.65
CA TRP A 200 -14.21 15.64 -0.20
C TRP A 200 -13.38 16.91 -0.12
N ILE A 201 -13.89 18.01 -0.68
CA ILE A 201 -13.23 19.31 -0.65
C ILE A 201 -14.26 20.38 -0.30
N LYS A 202 -13.95 21.20 0.71
CA LYS A 202 -14.73 22.39 1.06
C LYS A 202 -13.80 23.59 1.20
N LYS A 203 -13.94 24.56 0.28
CA LYS A 203 -13.00 25.69 0.16
C LYS A 203 -11.58 25.17 -0.06
N ASN A 204 -10.69 25.43 0.91
CA ASN A 204 -9.27 25.03 0.85
C ASN A 204 -8.95 23.77 1.63
N ILE A 205 -9.86 23.21 2.39
CA ILE A 205 -9.67 21.97 3.15
C ILE A 205 -10.21 20.80 2.35
N GLY A 206 -9.51 19.69 2.35
CA GLY A 206 -10.00 18.45 1.76
C GLY A 206 -9.57 17.21 2.51
N ILE A 207 -10.32 16.15 2.28
CA ILE A 207 -10.05 14.80 2.78
C ILE A 207 -10.11 13.85 1.60
N ASN A 208 -9.06 13.06 1.44
CA ASN A 208 -9.04 11.95 0.50
C ASN A 208 -8.93 10.65 1.28
N ALA A 209 -9.90 9.76 1.10
CA ALA A 209 -9.95 8.46 1.75
C ALA A 209 -9.95 7.36 0.70
N ASN A 210 -9.08 6.37 0.87
CA ASN A 210 -9.00 5.20 0.02
C ASN A 210 -9.11 3.95 0.89
N ALA A 211 -9.96 3.02 0.48
CA ALA A 211 -10.04 1.69 1.06
C ALA A 211 -9.82 0.67 -0.06
N ASN A 212 -8.82 -0.20 0.12
CA ASN A 212 -8.48 -1.21 -0.87
C ASN A 212 -8.49 -2.59 -0.23
N LEU A 213 -9.07 -3.54 -0.94
CA LEU A 213 -9.12 -4.96 -0.62
C LEU A 213 -8.43 -5.73 -1.76
N LYS A 214 -7.53 -6.62 -1.40
CA LYS A 214 -6.89 -7.55 -2.32
C LYS A 214 -7.21 -8.98 -1.90
N LEU A 215 -7.82 -9.73 -2.80
CA LEU A 215 -8.08 -11.15 -2.65
C LEU A 215 -6.97 -11.92 -3.37
N ASN A 216 -6.08 -12.52 -2.60
CA ASN A 216 -4.92 -13.20 -3.14
C ASN A 216 -5.28 -14.60 -3.60
N GLY A 217 -4.81 -14.94 -4.80
CA GLY A 217 -4.85 -16.30 -5.33
C GLY A 217 -3.77 -17.18 -4.71
N LYS A 218 -3.72 -18.42 -5.17
CA LYS A 218 -2.76 -19.43 -4.78
C LYS A 218 -1.76 -19.63 -5.91
N ASN A 219 -0.48 -19.77 -5.58
CA ASN A 219 0.57 -20.06 -6.53
C ASN A 219 0.81 -21.57 -6.69
N SER A 220 1.73 -21.96 -7.58
CA SER A 220 2.07 -23.36 -7.86
C SER A 220 2.72 -24.10 -6.70
N PHE A 221 3.26 -23.39 -5.70
CA PHE A 221 3.83 -23.97 -4.47
C PHE A 221 2.81 -24.17 -3.37
N ASN A 222 1.51 -24.00 -3.65
CA ASN A 222 0.46 -24.00 -2.65
C ASN A 222 0.60 -22.90 -1.59
N GLU A 223 1.30 -21.82 -1.93
CA GLU A 223 1.40 -20.63 -1.11
C GLU A 223 0.29 -19.66 -1.51
N GLN A 224 -0.34 -19.07 -0.54
CA GLN A 224 -1.37 -18.06 -0.70
C GLN A 224 -1.23 -17.02 0.40
N LEU A 225 -0.94 -15.80 0.03
CA LEU A 225 -1.04 -14.74 1.01
C LEU A 225 -2.50 -14.54 1.43
N ALA A 226 -2.75 -14.36 2.71
CA ALA A 226 -4.10 -14.01 3.16
C ALA A 226 -4.59 -12.74 2.45
N SER A 227 -5.88 -12.63 2.23
CA SER A 227 -6.49 -11.41 1.68
C SER A 227 -6.07 -10.18 2.47
N SER A 228 -6.02 -9.02 1.83
CA SER A 228 -5.33 -7.87 2.38
C SER A 228 -6.11 -6.57 2.21
N THR A 229 -6.06 -5.67 3.22
CA THR A 229 -6.55 -4.31 3.04
C THR A 229 -5.50 -3.27 3.35
N THR A 230 -5.61 -2.18 2.61
CA THR A 230 -4.88 -0.94 2.88
C THR A 230 -5.87 0.22 2.87
N ASN A 231 -5.93 0.94 3.97
CA ASN A 231 -6.77 2.10 4.13
C ASN A 231 -5.88 3.34 4.28
N PHE A 232 -6.13 4.33 3.46
CA PHE A 232 -5.35 5.55 3.43
C PHE A 232 -6.26 6.76 3.56
N ILE A 233 -5.93 7.67 4.47
CA ILE A 233 -6.61 8.94 4.64
C ILE A 233 -5.57 10.05 4.57
N SER A 234 -5.83 11.04 3.73
CA SER A 234 -5.04 12.27 3.62
C SER A 234 -5.93 13.47 3.92
N ILE A 235 -5.57 14.24 4.93
CA ILE A 235 -6.20 15.51 5.27
C ILE A 235 -5.28 16.61 4.78
N PHE A 236 -5.75 17.48 3.90
CA PHE A 236 -4.91 18.46 3.24
C PHE A 236 -5.50 19.85 3.22
N TYR A 237 -4.63 20.84 3.05
CA TYR A 237 -5.01 22.24 2.89
C TYR A 237 -4.46 22.78 1.56
N LYS A 238 -5.31 23.41 0.74
CA LYS A 238 -4.93 24.01 -0.53
C LYS A 238 -4.35 25.41 -0.33
N VAL A 239 -3.09 25.60 -0.67
CA VAL A 239 -2.41 26.90 -0.65
C VAL A 239 -2.12 27.34 -2.09
N PRO A 240 -2.83 28.35 -2.61
CA PRO A 240 -2.54 28.92 -3.91
C PRO A 240 -1.33 29.88 -3.81
N ILE A 241 -0.28 29.63 -4.60
CA ILE A 241 0.91 30.49 -4.67
C ILE A 241 1.15 30.84 -6.16
N LYS A 242 0.64 31.99 -6.59
CA LYS A 242 0.72 32.44 -8.00
C LYS A 242 0.20 31.35 -8.96
N LYS A 243 1.11 30.71 -9.74
CA LYS A 243 0.80 29.64 -10.72
C LYS A 243 0.92 28.23 -10.14
N VAL A 244 1.24 28.10 -8.86
CA VAL A 244 1.45 26.83 -8.17
C VAL A 244 0.34 26.62 -7.15
N TYR A 245 -0.13 25.39 -7.03
CA TYR A 245 -0.98 24.97 -5.93
C TYR A 245 -0.23 23.99 -5.06
N LEU A 246 -0.05 24.32 -3.79
CA LEU A 246 0.57 23.46 -2.80
C LEU A 246 -0.52 22.86 -1.89
N TYR A 247 -0.39 21.57 -1.59
CA TYR A 247 -1.29 20.83 -0.72
C TYR A 247 -0.48 20.13 0.39
N PRO A 248 -0.08 20.87 1.46
CA PRO A 248 0.41 20.21 2.65
C PRO A 248 -0.66 19.30 3.24
N ALA A 249 -0.26 18.14 3.72
CA ALA A 249 -1.16 17.10 4.17
C ALA A 249 -0.62 16.34 5.38
N VAL A 250 -1.53 15.76 6.14
CA VAL A 250 -1.26 14.69 7.09
C VAL A 250 -1.85 13.41 6.53
N ASN A 251 -1.00 12.39 6.44
CA ASN A 251 -1.36 11.10 5.88
C ASN A 251 -1.43 10.04 6.97
N ILE A 252 -2.49 9.26 6.95
CA ILE A 252 -2.73 8.14 7.85
C ILE A 252 -2.89 6.91 6.96
N ASN A 253 -2.13 5.85 7.23
CA ASN A 253 -2.21 4.62 6.47
C ASN A 253 -2.33 3.43 7.43
N TYR A 254 -3.33 2.60 7.21
CA TYR A 254 -3.56 1.37 7.97
C TYR A 254 -3.46 0.17 7.05
N GLU A 255 -2.63 -0.79 7.43
CA GLU A 255 -2.34 -2.00 6.67
C GLU A 255 -2.54 -3.22 7.55
N TYR A 256 -3.18 -4.24 6.98
CA TYR A 256 -3.42 -5.48 7.71
C TYR A 256 -3.37 -6.72 6.81
N THR A 257 -2.69 -7.81 7.26
CA THR A 257 -2.74 -9.17 6.72
C THR A 257 -2.62 -10.20 7.83
N LYS A 258 -3.29 -11.33 7.70
CA LYS A 258 -3.10 -12.46 8.62
C LYS A 258 -1.76 -13.15 8.42
N GLY A 259 -1.22 -13.11 7.22
CA GLY A 259 0.03 -13.78 6.87
C GLY A 259 -0.09 -14.69 5.66
N LEU A 260 0.91 -15.54 5.47
CA LEU A 260 1.04 -16.47 4.37
C LEU A 260 0.43 -17.82 4.74
N TYR A 261 -0.35 -18.40 3.85
CA TYR A 261 -0.76 -19.81 3.92
C TYR A 261 0.18 -20.65 3.06
N THR A 262 0.78 -21.67 3.66
CA THR A 262 1.53 -22.69 2.94
C THR A 262 0.85 -24.04 3.15
N HIS A 263 0.41 -24.68 2.06
CA HIS A 263 -0.37 -25.91 2.13
C HIS A 263 -1.63 -25.82 3.05
N LYS A 264 -2.32 -24.65 3.01
CA LYS A 264 -3.47 -24.32 3.87
C LYS A 264 -3.15 -24.09 5.36
N VAL A 265 -1.90 -24.17 5.78
CA VAL A 265 -1.45 -23.83 7.14
C VAL A 265 -1.06 -22.37 7.17
N LEU A 266 -1.65 -21.62 8.09
CA LEU A 266 -1.36 -20.19 8.25
C LEU A 266 -0.08 -19.98 9.04
N ASP A 267 0.91 -19.35 8.40
CA ASP A 267 2.05 -18.77 9.09
C ASP A 267 1.71 -17.37 9.59
N LYS A 268 1.37 -17.28 10.85
CA LYS A 268 0.99 -16.01 11.50
C LYS A 268 2.15 -15.04 11.64
N VAL A 269 3.41 -15.54 11.61
CA VAL A 269 4.60 -14.71 11.75
C VAL A 269 4.79 -13.80 10.54
N THR A 270 4.24 -14.13 9.39
CA THR A 270 4.28 -13.31 8.19
C THR A 270 3.20 -12.21 8.13
N GLY A 271 2.32 -12.15 9.14
CA GLY A 271 1.22 -11.18 9.21
C GLY A 271 1.69 -9.74 9.44
N ILE A 272 0.90 -8.77 9.00
CA ILE A 272 1.12 -7.34 9.21
C ILE A 272 -0.14 -6.70 9.77
N ASN A 273 0.02 -5.85 10.79
CA ASN A 273 -1.02 -4.99 11.31
C ASN A 273 -0.35 -3.69 11.75
N SER A 274 -0.35 -2.70 10.89
CA SER A 274 0.44 -1.48 11.06
C SER A 274 -0.38 -0.23 10.79
N LEU A 275 -0.24 0.76 11.66
CA LEU A 275 -0.74 2.11 11.50
C LEU A 275 0.45 3.05 11.31
N LEU A 276 0.50 3.73 10.17
CA LEU A 276 1.52 4.72 9.84
C LEU A 276 0.88 6.10 9.75
N ILE A 277 1.57 7.10 10.28
CA ILE A 277 1.14 8.50 10.22
C ILE A 277 2.35 9.35 9.85
N GLY A 278 2.11 10.41 9.08
CA GLY A 278 3.17 11.35 8.78
C GLY A 278 2.78 12.46 7.82
N PRO A 279 3.65 13.45 7.67
CA PRO A 279 3.43 14.56 6.76
C PRO A 279 3.54 14.11 5.30
N GLY A 280 2.84 14.85 4.46
CA GLY A 280 2.94 14.76 3.02
C GLY A 280 2.67 16.11 2.39
N PHE A 281 3.03 16.24 1.14
CA PHE A 281 2.62 17.37 0.35
C PHE A 281 2.43 16.97 -1.11
N GLU A 282 1.60 17.71 -1.81
CA GLU A 282 1.53 17.68 -3.26
C GLU A 282 1.65 19.11 -3.81
N MET A 283 2.31 19.23 -4.94
CA MET A 283 2.51 20.49 -5.63
C MET A 283 2.07 20.34 -7.09
N TYR A 284 1.25 21.24 -7.55
CA TYR A 284 0.77 21.27 -8.92
C TYR A 284 1.28 22.55 -9.63
N TYR A 285 1.95 22.34 -10.75
CA TYR A 285 2.37 23.40 -11.65
C TYR A 285 2.00 23.04 -13.08
N LYS A 286 1.04 23.76 -13.66
CA LYS A 286 0.51 23.46 -15.01
C LYS A 286 0.07 21.98 -15.14
N GLN A 287 0.74 21.23 -16.01
CA GLN A 287 0.46 19.82 -16.29
C GLN A 287 1.25 18.85 -15.39
N VAL A 288 2.22 19.34 -14.64
CA VAL A 288 3.08 18.50 -13.79
C VAL A 288 2.65 18.63 -12.34
N SER A 289 2.66 17.52 -11.63
CA SER A 289 2.53 17.52 -10.17
C SER A 289 3.58 16.63 -9.53
N PHE A 290 3.98 17.04 -8.33
CA PHE A 290 4.92 16.34 -7.49
C PHE A 290 4.21 15.96 -6.20
N ASN A 291 4.46 14.78 -5.69
CA ASN A 291 4.00 14.38 -4.37
C ASN A 291 5.16 13.77 -3.57
N ALA A 292 5.16 14.02 -2.28
CA ALA A 292 6.08 13.36 -1.36
C ALA A 292 5.38 13.12 -0.03
N SER A 293 5.75 12.03 0.65
CA SER A 293 5.29 11.74 2.00
C SER A 293 6.33 10.95 2.78
N CYS A 294 6.38 11.22 4.09
CA CYS A 294 7.15 10.46 5.04
C CYS A 294 6.19 9.97 6.12
N GLN A 295 6.05 8.67 6.25
CA GLN A 295 5.14 8.06 7.21
C GLN A 295 5.95 7.20 8.18
N LEU A 296 5.74 7.41 9.47
CA LEU A 296 6.34 6.62 10.54
C LEU A 296 5.30 5.66 11.11
N THR A 297 5.74 4.50 11.55
CA THR A 297 4.88 3.52 12.18
C THR A 297 4.59 3.95 13.62
N VAL A 298 3.32 4.26 13.89
CA VAL A 298 2.85 4.69 15.22
C VAL A 298 2.38 3.51 16.04
N ARG A 299 1.73 2.57 15.39
CA ARG A 299 1.24 1.33 16.03
C ARG A 299 1.49 0.16 15.10
N GLU A 300 2.05 -0.89 15.67
CA GLU A 300 2.27 -2.13 14.96
C GLU A 300 1.95 -3.29 15.90
N ASN A 301 1.13 -4.22 15.43
CA ASN A 301 0.91 -5.48 16.11
C ASN A 301 1.48 -6.59 15.23
N ARG A 302 2.68 -7.04 15.57
CA ARG A 302 3.41 -8.11 14.91
C ARG A 302 3.81 -9.15 15.92
N PHE A 303 4.08 -10.34 15.43
CA PHE A 303 4.68 -11.37 16.27
C PHE A 303 6.11 -10.97 16.64
N GLU A 304 6.55 -11.47 17.78
CA GLU A 304 7.77 -11.08 18.48
C GLU A 304 9.04 -11.21 17.65
N ASN A 305 9.02 -12.10 16.67
CA ASN A 305 10.17 -12.47 15.82
C ASN A 305 10.26 -11.69 14.50
N GLN A 306 9.43 -10.66 14.32
CA GLN A 306 9.43 -9.86 13.10
C GLN A 306 10.20 -8.55 13.29
N LEU A 307 10.90 -8.13 12.24
CA LEU A 307 11.49 -6.80 12.19
C LEU A 307 10.41 -5.73 12.25
N LYS A 308 10.67 -4.64 12.96
CA LYS A 308 9.77 -3.48 13.05
C LYS A 308 9.72 -2.74 11.72
N ASN A 309 8.53 -2.35 11.32
CA ASN A 309 8.35 -1.37 10.26
C ASN A 309 8.77 0.02 10.78
N THR A 310 9.92 0.52 10.33
CA THR A 310 10.42 1.82 10.76
C THR A 310 9.64 2.96 10.11
N GLY A 311 9.25 2.80 8.85
CA GLY A 311 8.48 3.79 8.12
C GLY A 311 8.54 3.63 6.62
N ARG A 312 7.88 4.57 5.95
CA ARG A 312 7.76 4.63 4.50
C ARG A 312 8.04 6.03 3.98
N LEU A 313 8.87 6.11 2.95
CA LEU A 313 9.04 7.29 2.13
C LEU A 313 8.37 7.06 0.77
N THR A 314 7.68 8.07 0.28
CA THR A 314 7.06 8.03 -1.05
C THR A 314 7.36 9.32 -1.76
N PHE A 315 7.75 9.23 -3.02
CA PHE A 315 7.98 10.36 -3.90
C PHE A 315 7.39 10.06 -5.28
N GLY A 316 6.68 11.01 -5.87
CA GLY A 316 6.05 10.82 -7.17
C GLY A 316 6.08 12.06 -8.03
N VAL A 317 6.14 11.82 -9.34
CA VAL A 317 6.01 12.84 -10.37
C VAL A 317 4.88 12.40 -11.30
N ASN A 318 3.95 13.30 -11.58
CA ASN A 318 2.81 13.01 -12.44
C ASN A 318 2.75 14.04 -13.57
N TYR A 319 2.48 13.56 -14.77
CA TYR A 319 2.17 14.39 -15.93
C TYR A 319 0.70 14.22 -16.29
N ASN A 320 -0.04 15.32 -16.25
CA ASN A 320 -1.47 15.36 -16.52
C ASN A 320 -1.71 15.86 -17.95
N PHE A 321 -2.45 15.11 -18.76
CA PHE A 321 -2.74 15.46 -20.12
C PHE A 321 -4.21 15.24 -20.48
N GLU A 322 -4.70 15.96 -21.47
CA GLU A 322 -6.06 15.83 -22.00
C GLU A 322 -6.00 15.17 -23.37
N CYS A 323 -6.73 14.09 -23.55
CA CYS A 323 -7.04 13.64 -24.90
C CYS A 323 -8.16 14.53 -25.48
N LYS A 324 -7.91 15.22 -26.57
CA LYS A 324 -8.98 15.87 -27.35
C LYS A 324 -9.91 14.76 -27.84
N ARG A 325 -11.05 14.57 -27.18
CA ARG A 325 -12.12 13.78 -27.78
C ARG A 325 -12.67 14.59 -28.93
N THR A 326 -12.53 14.09 -30.15
CA THR A 326 -13.38 14.51 -31.27
C THR A 326 -14.83 14.38 -30.80
N LYS A 327 -15.52 15.50 -30.72
CA LYS A 327 -16.98 15.49 -30.55
C LYS A 327 -17.54 14.87 -31.82
N ASN A 328 -17.93 13.58 -31.76
CA ASN A 328 -18.89 13.03 -32.70
C ASN A 328 -20.28 13.36 -32.19
#